data_4abeab647ad1293da54607b98d67aae7
#
_entry.id   4abeab647ad1293da54607b98d67aae7
#
_cell.length_a   1.000
_cell.length_b   1.000
_cell.length_c   1.000
_cell.angle_alpha   90.00
_cell.angle_beta   90.00
_cell.angle_gamma   90.00
#
_symmetry.space_group_name_H-M   'P 1'
#
loop_
_entity.id
_entity.type
_entity.pdbx_description
1 polymer ?
#
loop_
_entity_poly.entity_id
_entity_poly.type
_entity_poly.pdbx_seq_one_letter_code
_entity_poly.pdbx_strand_id
1 'polypeptide(L)'
;GSERPAISPGMVGPISTFTYTAGDGLEIDAILTLPPGREAKDLPLVMLPHGGPQAHDEEGFDWWAQAFASRGYAVLQPNFRGSTDKDQAFVDKGNGEWGKKMQTDLSDGIAALAEKGIVDPSRACIVGASYGGYAAMAGITLQKDVYRCAVAVAGVSDLKRMVSREYNEGRSQSLRDFREETMGPRSEMDSISPAKLADQASAPILLIHGKDDTVVPYEQSTIMADKLKDAGKPYELVTLEGEDHWLSLSSTRLKMLAEAVRFVEKYNPAD
;
A
#
# COMPACT_ATOMS: atom_id res chain seq x y z
N GLY A 1 -22.97 21.52 -3.60
CA GLY A 1 -21.64 20.99 -3.52
C GLY A 1 -20.62 22.08 -3.77
N SER A 2 -19.77 22.40 -2.80
CA SER A 2 -18.69 23.33 -3.02
C SER A 2 -17.69 22.69 -3.98
N GLU A 3 -17.50 23.30 -5.15
CA GLU A 3 -16.42 22.93 -6.04
C GLU A 3 -15.11 23.13 -5.29
N ARG A 4 -14.29 22.06 -5.23
CA ARG A 4 -12.95 22.19 -4.68
C ARG A 4 -12.10 23.01 -5.63
N PRO A 5 -11.35 24.00 -5.14
CA PRO A 5 -10.47 24.74 -6.01
C PRO A 5 -9.46 23.76 -6.64
N ALA A 6 -9.29 23.84 -7.96
CA ALA A 6 -8.23 23.11 -8.64
C ALA A 6 -6.88 23.55 -8.05
N ILE A 7 -5.93 22.61 -7.92
CA ILE A 7 -4.58 22.98 -7.54
C ILE A 7 -4.00 23.84 -8.65
N SER A 8 -3.70 25.09 -8.32
CA SER A 8 -2.96 25.94 -9.24
C SER A 8 -1.48 25.52 -9.27
N PRO A 9 -0.76 25.77 -10.38
CA PRO A 9 0.68 25.58 -10.41
C PRO A 9 1.34 26.32 -9.24
N GLY A 10 2.03 25.60 -8.36
CA GLY A 10 2.65 26.13 -7.15
C GLY A 10 1.88 25.84 -5.86
N MET A 11 0.63 25.35 -5.92
CA MET A 11 -0.08 24.85 -4.75
C MET A 11 0.26 23.39 -4.54
N VAL A 12 1.44 23.14 -3.97
CA VAL A 12 1.91 21.81 -3.60
C VAL A 12 1.58 21.60 -2.12
N GLY A 13 1.10 20.41 -1.76
CA GLY A 13 0.90 20.06 -0.36
C GLY A 13 2.23 20.07 0.38
N PRO A 14 2.30 20.69 1.59
CA PRO A 14 3.55 20.73 2.37
C PRO A 14 4.05 19.32 2.68
N ILE A 15 5.34 19.11 2.51
CA ILE A 15 6.02 17.83 2.69
C ILE A 15 7.00 17.95 3.86
N SER A 16 6.96 16.99 4.77
CA SER A 16 7.88 16.94 5.91
C SER A 16 8.17 15.49 6.29
N THR A 17 9.22 15.30 7.07
CA THR A 17 9.50 14.01 7.70
C THR A 17 8.75 13.95 9.03
N PHE A 18 8.00 12.87 9.22
CA PHE A 18 7.29 12.58 10.46
C PHE A 18 7.88 11.32 11.07
N THR A 19 8.44 11.46 12.27
CA THR A 19 9.04 10.34 12.98
C THR A 19 8.11 9.87 14.10
N TYR A 20 7.91 8.58 14.20
CA TYR A 20 7.09 7.98 15.24
C TYR A 20 7.72 6.68 15.75
N THR A 21 7.25 6.21 16.89
CA THR A 21 7.72 4.97 17.51
C THR A 21 6.70 3.86 17.28
N ALA A 22 7.14 2.76 16.69
CA ALA A 22 6.32 1.55 16.54
C ALA A 22 6.04 0.91 17.91
N GLY A 23 5.05 0.04 17.96
CA GLY A 23 4.59 -0.59 19.18
C GLY A 23 5.66 -1.36 19.97
N ASP A 24 6.70 -1.84 19.29
CA ASP A 24 7.84 -2.54 19.89
C ASP A 24 9.04 -1.61 20.20
N GLY A 25 8.86 -0.30 20.04
CA GLY A 25 9.90 0.70 20.35
C GLY A 25 10.78 1.09 19.18
N LEU A 26 10.60 0.50 18.00
CA LEU A 26 11.40 0.85 16.82
C LEU A 26 10.99 2.21 16.28
N GLU A 27 11.97 3.08 16.03
CA GLU A 27 11.74 4.39 15.43
C GLU A 27 11.53 4.26 13.91
N ILE A 28 10.45 4.85 13.40
CA ILE A 28 10.08 4.86 11.99
C ILE A 28 10.07 6.31 11.50
N ASP A 29 10.78 6.56 10.41
CA ASP A 29 10.70 7.84 9.70
C ASP A 29 9.71 7.68 8.54
N ALA A 30 8.82 8.64 8.40
CA ALA A 30 7.82 8.65 7.35
C ALA A 30 7.80 10.00 6.65
N ILE A 31 7.37 10.01 5.40
CA ILE A 31 7.12 11.25 4.67
C ILE A 31 5.64 11.59 4.85
N LEU A 32 5.37 12.78 5.35
CA LEU A 32 4.02 13.29 5.54
C LEU A 32 3.75 14.41 4.54
N THR A 33 2.72 14.24 3.72
CA THR A 33 2.23 15.28 2.83
C THR A 33 0.85 15.72 3.32
N LEU A 34 0.68 17.02 3.52
CA LEU A 34 -0.56 17.60 3.98
C LEU A 34 -1.32 18.29 2.84
N PRO A 35 -2.65 18.36 2.92
CA PRO A 35 -3.42 19.07 1.89
C PRO A 35 -3.11 20.58 1.93
N PRO A 36 -2.87 21.21 0.76
CA PRO A 36 -2.59 22.63 0.72
C PRO A 36 -3.81 23.46 1.15
N GLY A 37 -3.58 24.52 1.90
CA GLY A 37 -4.63 25.46 2.30
C GLY A 37 -5.63 24.93 3.32
N ARG A 38 -5.37 23.77 3.92
CA ARG A 38 -6.22 23.18 4.97
C ARG A 38 -5.46 23.09 6.29
N GLU A 39 -6.20 23.25 7.37
CA GLU A 39 -5.66 23.00 8.71
C GLU A 39 -5.34 21.51 8.87
N ALA A 40 -4.19 21.20 9.49
CA ALA A 40 -3.77 19.83 9.78
C ALA A 40 -4.48 19.31 11.04
N LYS A 41 -5.80 19.13 10.92
CA LYS A 41 -6.66 18.72 12.03
C LYS A 41 -7.75 17.76 11.56
N ASP A 42 -7.82 16.60 12.20
CA ASP A 42 -8.83 15.57 11.94
C ASP A 42 -9.02 15.24 10.46
N LEU A 43 -7.92 15.20 9.71
CA LEU A 43 -7.94 14.96 8.27
C LEU A 43 -8.19 13.47 7.96
N PRO A 44 -8.81 13.18 6.82
CA PRO A 44 -8.79 11.82 6.30
C PRO A 44 -7.38 11.48 5.83
N LEU A 45 -7.01 10.21 5.92
CA LEU A 45 -5.66 9.73 5.65
C LEU A 45 -5.63 8.75 4.48
N VAL A 46 -4.62 8.89 3.65
CA VAL A 46 -4.16 7.84 2.74
C VAL A 46 -2.82 7.32 3.26
N MET A 47 -2.79 6.05 3.66
CA MET A 47 -1.57 5.32 3.97
C MET A 47 -0.99 4.82 2.66
N LEU A 48 0.24 5.19 2.34
CA LEU A 48 0.87 4.94 1.05
C LEU A 48 2.24 4.26 1.22
N PRO A 49 2.26 2.96 1.56
CA PRO A 49 3.53 2.22 1.69
C PRO A 49 4.19 2.02 0.33
N HIS A 50 5.51 2.22 0.30
CA HIS A 50 6.30 2.02 -0.92
C HIS A 50 6.42 0.55 -1.33
N GLY A 51 6.84 0.32 -2.57
CA GLY A 51 7.20 -0.99 -3.07
C GLY A 51 8.61 -1.42 -2.63
N GLY A 52 9.03 -2.54 -3.11
CA GLY A 52 10.31 -3.16 -2.79
C GLY A 52 10.10 -4.54 -2.15
N PRO A 53 10.05 -4.70 -0.84
CA PRO A 53 10.07 -3.71 0.24
C PRO A 53 11.42 -3.06 0.56
N GLN A 54 12.53 -3.58 0.02
CA GLN A 54 13.87 -3.02 0.21
C GLN A 54 14.06 -1.79 -0.69
N ALA A 55 13.39 -0.72 -0.34
CA ALA A 55 13.41 0.60 -0.96
C ALA A 55 13.09 1.62 0.13
N HIS A 56 12.96 2.88 -0.22
CA HIS A 56 12.52 3.91 0.72
C HIS A 56 11.96 5.13 -0.02
N ASP A 57 11.17 5.91 0.69
CA ASP A 57 10.69 7.22 0.24
C ASP A 57 11.53 8.33 0.88
N GLU A 58 11.65 9.44 0.17
CA GLU A 58 12.35 10.66 0.59
C GLU A 58 11.42 11.86 0.46
N GLU A 59 11.76 12.97 1.13
CA GLU A 59 11.05 14.22 0.90
C GLU A 59 11.23 14.66 -0.55
N GLY A 60 10.13 14.99 -1.21
CA GLY A 60 10.12 15.39 -2.58
C GLY A 60 8.74 15.27 -3.18
N PHE A 61 8.59 15.74 -4.42
CA PHE A 61 7.33 15.66 -5.12
C PHE A 61 7.03 14.20 -5.50
N ASP A 62 5.92 13.67 -4.98
CA ASP A 62 5.40 12.36 -5.33
C ASP A 62 4.01 12.53 -5.95
N TRP A 63 3.81 12.01 -7.15
CA TRP A 63 2.55 12.18 -7.89
C TRP A 63 1.34 11.61 -7.15
N TRP A 64 1.50 10.44 -6.54
CA TRP A 64 0.44 9.82 -5.76
C TRP A 64 0.11 10.64 -4.52
N ALA A 65 1.12 11.00 -3.75
CA ALA A 65 0.93 11.77 -2.54
C ALA A 65 0.30 13.13 -2.84
N GLN A 66 0.78 13.83 -3.87
CA GLN A 66 0.24 15.14 -4.24
C GLN A 66 -1.17 15.06 -4.81
N ALA A 67 -1.49 13.99 -5.56
CA ALA A 67 -2.85 13.79 -6.07
C ALA A 67 -3.86 13.64 -4.92
N PHE A 68 -3.55 12.83 -3.93
CA PHE A 68 -4.43 12.68 -2.76
C PHE A 68 -4.45 13.94 -1.88
N ALA A 69 -3.29 14.56 -1.65
CA ALA A 69 -3.24 15.80 -0.88
C ALA A 69 -4.08 16.91 -1.52
N SER A 70 -4.08 17.00 -2.85
CA SER A 70 -4.91 17.95 -3.59
C SER A 70 -6.41 17.77 -3.34
N ARG A 71 -6.80 16.60 -2.95
CA ARG A 71 -8.20 16.24 -2.68
C ARG A 71 -8.58 16.35 -1.20
N GLY A 72 -7.66 16.80 -0.36
CA GLY A 72 -7.91 17.04 1.05
C GLY A 72 -7.44 15.95 2.00
N TYR A 73 -6.64 15.02 1.54
CA TYR A 73 -6.11 13.92 2.36
C TYR A 73 -4.73 14.26 2.89
N ALA A 74 -4.48 13.92 4.16
CA ALA A 74 -3.11 13.72 4.61
C ALA A 74 -2.60 12.40 4.00
N VAL A 75 -1.34 12.37 3.59
CA VAL A 75 -0.72 11.18 3.02
C VAL A 75 0.52 10.82 3.82
N LEU A 76 0.58 9.60 4.32
CA LEU A 76 1.73 9.09 5.07
C LEU A 76 2.43 8.00 4.28
N GLN A 77 3.74 8.18 4.06
CA GLN A 77 4.62 7.22 3.37
C GLN A 77 5.67 6.73 4.36
N PRO A 78 5.36 5.68 5.17
CA PRO A 78 6.31 5.19 6.16
C PRO A 78 7.47 4.44 5.51
N ASN A 79 8.68 4.70 6.01
CA ASN A 79 9.82 3.83 5.79
C ASN A 79 9.82 2.78 6.89
N PHE A 80 8.93 1.80 6.74
CA PHE A 80 8.74 0.70 7.69
C PHE A 80 9.99 -0.18 7.75
N ARG A 81 10.10 -1.00 8.81
CA ARG A 81 11.23 -1.94 8.91
C ARG A 81 11.39 -2.75 7.63
N GLY A 82 12.61 -2.96 7.18
CA GLY A 82 12.91 -3.53 5.88
C GLY A 82 13.23 -2.49 4.82
N SER A 83 12.93 -1.21 5.05
CA SER A 83 13.28 -0.11 4.16
C SER A 83 14.79 0.19 4.19
N THR A 84 15.26 0.91 3.16
CA THR A 84 16.69 1.20 2.95
C THR A 84 17.09 2.64 3.31
N ASP A 85 16.25 3.37 4.04
CA ASP A 85 16.50 4.74 4.44
C ASP A 85 17.54 4.88 5.56
N LYS A 86 17.80 3.80 6.27
CA LYS A 86 18.77 3.76 7.38
C LYS A 86 19.93 2.83 7.00
N ASP A 87 20.23 1.84 7.82
CA ASP A 87 21.34 0.92 7.65
C ASP A 87 20.88 -0.51 7.33
N GLN A 88 21.83 -1.42 7.12
CA GLN A 88 21.53 -2.83 6.85
C GLN A 88 20.78 -3.49 8.01
N ALA A 89 21.08 -3.10 9.26
CA ALA A 89 20.37 -3.65 10.42
C ALA A 89 18.87 -3.35 10.36
N PHE A 90 18.50 -2.17 9.88
CA PHE A 90 17.09 -1.79 9.69
C PHE A 90 16.43 -2.60 8.56
N VAL A 91 17.15 -2.82 7.46
CA VAL A 91 16.69 -3.71 6.38
C VAL A 91 16.43 -5.12 6.93
N ASP A 92 17.37 -5.66 7.70
CA ASP A 92 17.28 -7.02 8.23
C ASP A 92 16.12 -7.20 9.22
N LYS A 93 15.68 -6.13 9.87
CA LYS A 93 14.50 -6.15 10.77
C LYS A 93 13.20 -6.47 10.03
N GLY A 94 13.17 -6.31 8.71
CA GLY A 94 12.04 -6.69 7.88
C GLY A 94 11.98 -8.19 7.56
N ASN A 95 13.08 -8.93 7.74
CA ASN A 95 13.12 -10.34 7.39
C ASN A 95 12.10 -11.16 8.19
N GLY A 96 11.24 -11.87 7.44
CA GLY A 96 10.19 -12.69 8.04
C GLY A 96 9.01 -11.92 8.63
N GLU A 97 8.92 -10.62 8.37
CA GLU A 97 7.91 -9.74 8.99
C GLU A 97 6.80 -9.28 8.04
N TRP A 98 6.71 -9.84 6.85
CA TRP A 98 5.60 -9.57 5.93
C TRP A 98 4.27 -9.92 6.60
N GLY A 99 3.35 -8.98 6.58
CA GLY A 99 2.03 -9.15 7.22
C GLY A 99 2.05 -9.13 8.75
N LYS A 100 3.22 -8.99 9.34
CA LYS A 100 3.46 -8.95 10.79
C LYS A 100 3.89 -7.54 11.19
N LYS A 101 5.13 -7.37 11.68
CA LYS A 101 5.59 -6.05 12.14
C LYS A 101 5.78 -5.03 11.03
N MET A 102 6.10 -5.45 9.80
CA MET A 102 6.09 -4.54 8.65
C MET A 102 4.71 -3.93 8.43
N GLN A 103 3.65 -4.69 8.71
CA GLN A 103 2.27 -4.22 8.56
C GLN A 103 1.86 -3.33 9.73
N THR A 104 2.17 -3.71 10.96
CA THR A 104 1.82 -2.90 12.14
C THR A 104 2.64 -1.62 12.23
N ASP A 105 3.84 -1.56 11.66
CA ASP A 105 4.58 -0.31 11.51
C ASP A 105 3.74 0.75 10.78
N LEU A 106 2.94 0.35 9.80
CA LEU A 106 2.06 1.27 9.07
C LEU A 106 0.93 1.77 9.96
N SER A 107 0.18 0.87 10.59
CA SER A 107 -0.96 1.24 11.43
C SER A 107 -0.54 2.00 12.69
N ASP A 108 0.65 1.76 13.22
CA ASP A 108 1.22 2.55 14.32
C ASP A 108 1.43 4.01 13.91
N GLY A 109 1.71 4.27 12.64
CA GLY A 109 1.78 5.62 12.08
C GLY A 109 0.44 6.35 12.09
N ILE A 110 -0.66 5.63 11.86
CA ILE A 110 -2.01 6.20 11.97
C ILE A 110 -2.25 6.67 13.41
N ALA A 111 -1.96 5.81 14.38
CA ALA A 111 -2.13 6.10 15.79
C ALA A 111 -1.31 7.33 16.21
N ALA A 112 -0.06 7.42 15.74
CA ALA A 112 0.82 8.54 16.05
C ALA A 112 0.30 9.88 15.50
N LEU A 113 -0.22 9.88 14.26
CA LEU A 113 -0.83 11.07 13.66
C LEU A 113 -2.13 11.47 14.39
N ALA A 114 -2.94 10.48 14.78
CA ALA A 114 -4.19 10.71 15.51
C ALA A 114 -3.92 11.30 16.90
N GLU A 115 -2.88 10.83 17.59
CA GLU A 115 -2.48 11.37 18.88
C GLU A 115 -2.11 12.85 18.79
N LYS A 116 -1.53 13.28 17.68
CA LYS A 116 -1.23 14.70 17.42
C LYS A 116 -2.44 15.50 16.90
N GLY A 117 -3.58 14.85 16.73
CA GLY A 117 -4.79 15.49 16.20
C GLY A 117 -4.76 15.80 14.71
N ILE A 118 -3.77 15.31 13.97
CA ILE A 118 -3.60 15.61 12.53
C ILE A 118 -4.62 14.86 11.69
N VAL A 119 -4.90 13.59 12.03
CA VAL A 119 -5.84 12.75 11.28
C VAL A 119 -6.93 12.19 12.18
N ASP A 120 -8.06 11.88 11.56
CA ASP A 120 -9.10 11.05 12.15
C ASP A 120 -8.77 9.58 11.82
N PRO A 121 -8.41 8.76 12.82
CA PRO A 121 -7.98 7.39 12.59
C PRO A 121 -9.08 6.49 12.02
N SER A 122 -10.34 6.89 12.13
CA SER A 122 -11.46 6.15 11.54
C SER A 122 -11.64 6.41 10.05
N ARG A 123 -10.91 7.38 9.50
CA ARG A 123 -11.00 7.80 8.09
C ARG A 123 -9.68 7.58 7.36
N ALA A 124 -9.24 6.33 7.29
CA ALA A 124 -8.00 5.95 6.61
C ALA A 124 -8.28 4.91 5.52
N CYS A 125 -7.67 5.09 4.36
CA CYS A 125 -7.53 4.07 3.31
C CYS A 125 -6.06 3.77 3.10
N ILE A 126 -5.75 2.57 2.60
CA ILE A 126 -4.39 2.16 2.26
C ILE A 126 -4.29 1.96 0.75
N VAL A 127 -3.27 2.57 0.15
CA VAL A 127 -3.02 2.54 -1.29
C VAL A 127 -1.57 2.17 -1.51
N GLY A 128 -1.30 1.19 -2.35
CA GLY A 128 0.09 0.84 -2.64
C GLY A 128 0.25 -0.01 -3.87
N ALA A 129 1.48 -0.03 -4.38
CA ALA A 129 1.87 -0.79 -5.56
C ALA A 129 2.95 -1.81 -5.21
N SER A 130 2.96 -2.95 -5.91
CA SER A 130 3.91 -4.04 -5.73
C SER A 130 3.88 -4.55 -4.27
N TYR A 131 4.98 -4.47 -3.50
CA TYR A 131 4.92 -4.79 -2.07
C TYR A 131 3.84 -3.92 -1.37
N GLY A 132 3.74 -2.63 -1.71
CA GLY A 132 2.68 -1.76 -1.18
C GLY A 132 1.28 -2.26 -1.51
N GLY A 133 1.10 -2.91 -2.65
CA GLY A 133 -0.15 -3.58 -3.01
C GLY A 133 -0.45 -4.79 -2.12
N TYR A 134 0.57 -5.58 -1.80
CA TYR A 134 0.46 -6.63 -0.77
C TYR A 134 0.02 -6.01 0.56
N ALA A 135 0.70 -4.95 1.00
CA ALA A 135 0.37 -4.27 2.26
C ALA A 135 -1.07 -3.73 2.28
N ALA A 136 -1.55 -3.22 1.15
CA ALA A 136 -2.94 -2.78 1.02
C ALA A 136 -3.93 -3.93 1.22
N MET A 137 -3.70 -5.07 0.57
CA MET A 137 -4.52 -6.26 0.73
C MET A 137 -4.43 -6.83 2.15
N ALA A 138 -3.22 -6.87 2.72
CA ALA A 138 -3.00 -7.32 4.10
C ALA A 138 -3.71 -6.41 5.11
N GLY A 139 -3.78 -5.12 4.84
CA GLY A 139 -4.43 -4.15 5.72
C GLY A 139 -5.91 -4.40 5.94
N ILE A 140 -6.58 -5.06 5.01
CA ILE A 140 -8.01 -5.36 5.12
C ILE A 140 -8.30 -6.85 5.37
N THR A 141 -7.30 -7.71 5.35
CA THR A 141 -7.47 -9.15 5.56
C THR A 141 -6.77 -9.65 6.83
N LEU A 142 -5.49 -9.39 7.01
CA LEU A 142 -4.73 -9.76 8.20
C LEU A 142 -5.03 -8.82 9.37
N GLN A 143 -5.28 -7.55 9.07
CA GLN A 143 -5.78 -6.58 10.05
C GLN A 143 -7.29 -6.44 9.88
N LYS A 144 -7.99 -6.04 10.94
CA LYS A 144 -9.43 -5.88 10.93
C LYS A 144 -9.82 -4.47 11.35
N ASP A 145 -10.70 -3.85 10.56
CA ASP A 145 -11.32 -2.55 10.86
C ASP A 145 -10.30 -1.40 11.04
N VAL A 146 -9.12 -1.52 10.44
CA VAL A 146 -8.13 -0.43 10.42
C VAL A 146 -8.43 0.55 9.29
N TYR A 147 -8.80 0.05 8.12
CA TYR A 147 -8.98 0.86 6.91
C TYR A 147 -10.42 0.80 6.41
N ARG A 148 -10.91 1.92 5.87
CA ARG A 148 -12.20 2.01 5.18
C ARG A 148 -12.17 1.46 3.77
N CYS A 149 -11.03 1.50 3.12
CA CYS A 149 -10.84 0.94 1.79
C CYS A 149 -9.37 0.66 1.52
N ALA A 150 -9.12 -0.11 0.47
CA ALA A 150 -7.78 -0.42 0.00
C ALA A 150 -7.72 -0.33 -1.52
N VAL A 151 -6.57 0.11 -2.04
CA VAL A 151 -6.25 0.07 -3.47
C VAL A 151 -4.91 -0.65 -3.61
N ALA A 152 -4.91 -1.79 -4.29
CA ALA A 152 -3.73 -2.60 -4.52
C ALA A 152 -3.37 -2.63 -6.00
N VAL A 153 -2.22 -2.09 -6.34
CA VAL A 153 -1.69 -2.07 -7.70
C VAL A 153 -0.59 -3.11 -7.82
N ALA A 154 -0.76 -4.08 -8.70
CA ALA A 154 0.23 -5.13 -8.99
C ALA A 154 0.77 -5.78 -7.70
N GLY A 155 -0.13 -6.10 -6.77
CA GLY A 155 0.24 -6.66 -5.47
C GLY A 155 0.27 -8.18 -5.45
N VAL A 156 1.13 -8.72 -4.59
CA VAL A 156 1.18 -10.16 -4.32
C VAL A 156 0.05 -10.53 -3.35
N SER A 157 -0.81 -11.47 -3.72
CA SER A 157 -1.92 -11.94 -2.87
C SER A 157 -1.74 -13.34 -2.34
N ASP A 158 -0.96 -14.17 -3.06
CA ASP A 158 -0.65 -15.55 -2.71
C ASP A 158 0.87 -15.75 -2.80
N LEU A 159 1.55 -15.72 -1.66
CA LEU A 159 3.00 -15.74 -1.59
C LEU A 159 3.57 -17.08 -2.05
N LYS A 160 2.98 -18.15 -1.57
CA LYS A 160 3.43 -19.51 -1.89
C LYS A 160 3.35 -19.80 -3.39
N ARG A 161 2.26 -19.35 -4.02
CA ARG A 161 2.07 -19.49 -5.46
C ARG A 161 3.11 -18.69 -6.25
N MET A 162 3.40 -17.47 -5.81
CA MET A 162 4.43 -16.65 -6.45
C MET A 162 5.81 -17.27 -6.38
N VAL A 163 6.21 -17.77 -5.23
CA VAL A 163 7.51 -18.42 -5.04
C VAL A 163 7.58 -19.72 -5.84
N SER A 164 6.52 -20.52 -5.86
CA SER A 164 6.43 -21.74 -6.65
C SER A 164 6.56 -21.48 -8.14
N ARG A 165 5.92 -20.41 -8.63
CA ARG A 165 6.00 -20.01 -10.04
C ARG A 165 7.43 -19.60 -10.41
N GLU A 166 8.08 -18.77 -9.60
CA GLU A 166 9.47 -18.37 -9.82
C GLU A 166 10.39 -19.58 -9.93
N TYR A 167 10.21 -20.55 -9.04
CA TYR A 167 10.97 -21.81 -9.06
C TYR A 167 10.69 -22.61 -10.33
N ASN A 168 9.43 -22.76 -10.73
CA ASN A 168 9.04 -23.52 -11.93
C ASN A 168 9.50 -22.86 -13.23
N GLU A 169 9.69 -21.54 -13.23
CA GLU A 169 10.25 -20.80 -14.37
C GLU A 169 11.78 -20.86 -14.42
N GLY A 170 12.41 -21.69 -13.60
CA GLY A 170 13.86 -21.88 -13.60
C GLY A 170 14.63 -20.79 -12.86
N ARG A 171 13.99 -20.05 -11.97
CA ARG A 171 14.68 -19.08 -11.12
C ARG A 171 15.62 -19.78 -10.16
N SER A 172 16.70 -19.10 -9.78
CA SER A 172 17.79 -19.70 -8.98
C SER A 172 17.35 -20.08 -7.57
N GLN A 173 18.07 -21.05 -6.99
CA GLN A 173 17.91 -21.40 -5.58
C GLN A 173 18.19 -20.20 -4.67
N SER A 174 19.12 -19.33 -5.05
CA SER A 174 19.43 -18.11 -4.31
C SER A 174 18.23 -17.17 -4.20
N LEU A 175 17.43 -17.03 -5.26
CA LEU A 175 16.20 -16.24 -5.21
C LEU A 175 15.18 -16.87 -4.28
N ARG A 176 15.04 -18.18 -4.30
CA ARG A 176 14.14 -18.91 -3.42
C ARG A 176 14.52 -18.73 -1.95
N ASP A 177 15.82 -18.86 -1.64
CA ASP A 177 16.33 -18.65 -0.29
C ASP A 177 16.09 -17.21 0.16
N PHE A 178 16.30 -16.24 -0.72
CA PHE A 178 16.02 -14.83 -0.47
C PHE A 178 14.54 -14.58 -0.16
N ARG A 179 13.63 -15.23 -0.90
CA ARG A 179 12.19 -15.12 -0.64
C ARG A 179 11.83 -15.68 0.73
N GLU A 180 12.36 -16.82 1.09
CA GLU A 180 12.09 -17.41 2.42
C GLU A 180 12.69 -16.58 3.56
N GLU A 181 13.86 -16.00 3.35
CA GLU A 181 14.47 -15.08 4.32
C GLU A 181 13.61 -13.83 4.52
N THR A 182 13.17 -13.22 3.45
CA THR A 182 12.44 -11.94 3.51
C THR A 182 10.96 -12.10 3.85
N MET A 183 10.27 -13.04 3.21
CA MET A 183 8.83 -13.27 3.42
C MET A 183 8.51 -14.15 4.62
N GLY A 184 9.45 -14.99 5.00
CA GLY A 184 9.25 -16.03 6.01
C GLY A 184 9.22 -17.43 5.40
N PRO A 185 9.26 -18.49 6.25
CA PRO A 185 9.31 -19.86 5.76
C PRO A 185 8.08 -20.22 4.95
N ARG A 186 8.27 -21.02 3.92
CA ARG A 186 7.20 -21.44 3.00
C ARG A 186 5.97 -22.00 3.74
N SER A 187 6.20 -22.73 4.83
CA SER A 187 5.13 -23.33 5.64
C SER A 187 4.19 -22.29 6.29
N GLU A 188 4.64 -21.04 6.43
CA GLU A 188 3.87 -19.95 7.03
C GLU A 188 3.27 -18.98 6.00
N MET A 189 3.63 -19.11 4.73
CA MET A 189 3.22 -18.16 3.69
C MET A 189 1.71 -18.06 3.51
N ASP A 190 0.96 -19.15 3.65
CA ASP A 190 -0.49 -19.13 3.53
C ASP A 190 -1.13 -18.28 4.63
N SER A 191 -0.57 -18.29 5.84
CA SER A 191 -1.10 -17.53 6.97
C SER A 191 -0.95 -16.00 6.81
N ILE A 192 -0.11 -15.56 5.88
CA ILE A 192 0.12 -14.13 5.60
C ILE A 192 -0.23 -13.77 4.15
N SER A 193 -0.93 -14.66 3.44
CA SER A 193 -1.36 -14.43 2.05
C SER A 193 -2.79 -13.90 2.02
N PRO A 194 -3.01 -12.66 1.60
CA PRO A 194 -4.35 -12.07 1.54
C PRO A 194 -5.38 -12.92 0.78
N ALA A 195 -4.98 -13.59 -0.30
CA ALA A 195 -5.89 -14.45 -1.06
C ALA A 195 -6.43 -15.62 -0.24
N LYS A 196 -5.64 -16.13 0.71
CA LYS A 196 -6.07 -17.20 1.63
C LYS A 196 -6.98 -16.70 2.75
N LEU A 197 -7.03 -15.41 2.96
CA LEU A 197 -7.78 -14.75 4.02
C LEU A 197 -8.84 -13.78 3.46
N ALA A 198 -9.18 -13.92 2.19
CA ALA A 198 -10.11 -13.02 1.51
C ALA A 198 -11.50 -12.99 2.16
N ASP A 199 -11.95 -14.09 2.78
CA ASP A 199 -13.19 -14.17 3.53
C ASP A 199 -13.19 -13.28 4.78
N GLN A 200 -12.04 -12.85 5.24
CA GLN A 200 -11.88 -11.94 6.38
C GLN A 200 -11.77 -10.47 5.97
N ALA A 201 -11.88 -10.15 4.69
CA ALA A 201 -11.77 -8.77 4.22
C ALA A 201 -12.81 -7.88 4.93
N SER A 202 -12.32 -6.83 5.61
CA SER A 202 -13.15 -5.93 6.42
C SER A 202 -13.50 -4.62 5.71
N ALA A 203 -13.04 -4.44 4.47
CA ALA A 203 -13.28 -3.22 3.70
C ALA A 203 -13.28 -3.52 2.19
N PRO A 204 -13.92 -2.67 1.37
CA PRO A 204 -13.85 -2.79 -0.09
C PRO A 204 -12.45 -2.52 -0.62
N ILE A 205 -12.12 -3.17 -1.71
CA ILE A 205 -10.80 -3.07 -2.35
C ILE A 205 -10.91 -2.88 -3.86
N LEU A 206 -10.07 -2.01 -4.39
CA LEU A 206 -9.80 -1.87 -5.81
C LEU A 206 -8.49 -2.57 -6.13
N LEU A 207 -8.55 -3.53 -7.04
CA LEU A 207 -7.39 -4.25 -7.58
C LEU A 207 -7.09 -3.69 -8.97
N ILE A 208 -5.85 -3.22 -9.17
CA ILE A 208 -5.39 -2.71 -10.46
C ILE A 208 -4.16 -3.51 -10.86
N HIS A 209 -4.10 -4.04 -12.08
CA HIS A 209 -2.97 -4.85 -12.50
C HIS A 209 -2.76 -4.78 -14.01
N GLY A 210 -1.50 -4.63 -14.42
CA GLY A 210 -1.09 -4.74 -15.81
C GLY A 210 -1.13 -6.20 -16.26
N LYS A 211 -1.74 -6.45 -17.41
CA LYS A 211 -1.93 -7.82 -17.91
C LYS A 211 -0.61 -8.48 -18.32
N ASP A 212 0.37 -7.69 -18.72
CA ASP A 212 1.68 -8.15 -19.18
C ASP A 212 2.77 -8.02 -18.09
N ASP A 213 2.38 -7.94 -16.83
CA ASP A 213 3.30 -7.85 -15.70
C ASP A 213 4.10 -9.15 -15.57
N THR A 214 5.44 -9.05 -15.72
CA THR A 214 6.36 -10.20 -15.61
C THR A 214 7.03 -10.28 -14.24
N VAL A 215 6.88 -9.28 -13.39
CA VAL A 215 7.47 -9.25 -12.03
C VAL A 215 6.48 -9.83 -11.02
N VAL A 216 5.28 -9.26 -10.96
CA VAL A 216 4.16 -9.82 -10.22
C VAL A 216 3.10 -10.24 -11.22
N PRO A 217 2.89 -11.53 -11.44
CA PRO A 217 1.94 -12.00 -12.45
C PRO A 217 0.53 -11.45 -12.21
N TYR A 218 -0.14 -11.08 -13.28
CA TYR A 218 -1.53 -10.61 -13.27
C TYR A 218 -2.46 -11.54 -12.50
N GLU A 219 -2.19 -12.85 -12.53
CA GLU A 219 -2.99 -13.83 -11.79
C GLU A 219 -3.06 -13.56 -10.28
N GLN A 220 -2.08 -12.85 -9.71
CA GLN A 220 -2.12 -12.51 -8.29
C GLN A 220 -3.33 -11.62 -7.96
N SER A 221 -3.74 -10.75 -8.87
CA SER A 221 -4.96 -9.96 -8.73
C SER A 221 -6.22 -10.74 -9.07
N THR A 222 -6.21 -11.59 -10.11
CA THR A 222 -7.39 -12.38 -10.47
C THR A 222 -7.71 -13.45 -9.42
N ILE A 223 -6.70 -14.06 -8.81
CA ILE A 223 -6.87 -15.00 -7.68
C ILE A 223 -7.56 -14.28 -6.53
N MET A 224 -7.05 -13.10 -6.16
CA MET A 224 -7.66 -12.32 -5.07
C MET A 224 -9.10 -11.93 -5.37
N ALA A 225 -9.37 -11.47 -6.60
CA ALA A 225 -10.72 -11.11 -7.04
C ALA A 225 -11.68 -12.30 -6.94
N ASP A 226 -11.26 -13.47 -7.41
CA ASP A 226 -12.08 -14.69 -7.36
C ASP A 226 -12.38 -15.09 -5.92
N LYS A 227 -11.41 -15.02 -5.02
CA LYS A 227 -11.59 -15.33 -3.61
C LYS A 227 -12.53 -14.34 -2.91
N LEU A 228 -12.41 -13.06 -3.22
CA LEU A 228 -13.31 -12.03 -2.70
C LEU A 228 -14.74 -12.25 -3.20
N LYS A 229 -14.89 -12.57 -4.48
CA LYS A 229 -16.20 -12.88 -5.07
C LYS A 229 -16.85 -14.08 -4.38
N ASP A 230 -16.10 -15.17 -4.22
CA ASP A 230 -16.59 -16.39 -3.55
C ASP A 230 -17.01 -16.12 -2.11
N ALA A 231 -16.33 -15.21 -1.43
CA ALA A 231 -16.63 -14.81 -0.05
C ALA A 231 -17.73 -13.74 0.05
N GLY A 232 -18.24 -13.24 -1.08
CA GLY A 232 -19.24 -12.18 -1.09
C GLY A 232 -18.72 -10.83 -0.61
N LYS A 233 -17.42 -10.57 -0.79
CA LYS A 233 -16.79 -9.33 -0.36
C LYS A 233 -16.72 -8.31 -1.50
N PRO A 234 -16.94 -7.02 -1.22
CA PRO A 234 -16.95 -5.99 -2.27
C PRO A 234 -15.55 -5.73 -2.82
N TYR A 235 -15.43 -5.77 -4.14
CA TYR A 235 -14.19 -5.46 -4.85
C TYR A 235 -14.49 -4.90 -6.24
N GLU A 236 -13.48 -4.24 -6.81
CA GLU A 236 -13.42 -3.88 -8.22
C GLU A 236 -12.09 -4.35 -8.78
N LEU A 237 -12.05 -4.77 -10.03
CA LEU A 237 -10.82 -5.16 -10.73
C LEU A 237 -10.68 -4.32 -11.99
N VAL A 238 -9.60 -3.57 -12.09
CA VAL A 238 -9.23 -2.81 -13.28
C VAL A 238 -8.00 -3.45 -13.90
N THR A 239 -8.16 -3.96 -15.12
CA THR A 239 -7.08 -4.56 -15.90
C THR A 239 -6.50 -3.50 -16.82
N LEU A 240 -5.18 -3.34 -16.80
CA LEU A 240 -4.47 -2.43 -17.68
C LEU A 240 -3.87 -3.25 -18.83
N GLU A 241 -4.52 -3.18 -19.98
CA GLU A 241 -4.08 -3.91 -21.19
C GLU A 241 -2.74 -3.35 -21.69
N GLY A 242 -1.83 -4.25 -22.07
CA GLY A 242 -0.53 -3.89 -22.61
C GLY A 242 0.43 -3.28 -21.59
N GLU A 243 0.11 -3.32 -20.31
CA GLU A 243 0.95 -2.75 -19.25
C GLU A 243 1.78 -3.79 -18.51
N ASP A 244 3.02 -3.40 -18.23
CA ASP A 244 3.96 -4.15 -17.42
C ASP A 244 3.91 -3.73 -15.94
N HIS A 245 4.83 -4.27 -15.13
CA HIS A 245 4.93 -3.94 -13.71
C HIS A 245 5.29 -2.47 -13.45
N TRP A 246 6.02 -1.85 -14.37
CA TRP A 246 6.55 -0.51 -14.22
C TRP A 246 5.60 0.58 -14.70
N LEU A 247 4.45 0.20 -15.29
CA LEU A 247 3.46 1.13 -15.80
C LEU A 247 4.08 2.15 -16.75
N SER A 248 4.76 1.64 -17.77
CA SER A 248 5.61 2.43 -18.68
C SER A 248 4.81 3.43 -19.53
N LEU A 249 3.52 3.20 -19.77
CA LEU A 249 2.67 4.09 -20.55
C LEU A 249 2.09 5.19 -19.66
N SER A 250 2.36 6.45 -20.00
CA SER A 250 1.89 7.59 -19.20
C SER A 250 0.36 7.69 -19.14
N SER A 251 -0.34 7.32 -20.20
CA SER A 251 -1.82 7.32 -20.24
C SER A 251 -2.42 6.33 -19.24
N THR A 252 -1.84 5.15 -19.08
CA THR A 252 -2.30 4.15 -18.13
C THR A 252 -1.95 4.51 -16.69
N ARG A 253 -0.82 5.19 -16.46
CA ARG A 253 -0.48 5.74 -15.14
C ARG A 253 -1.51 6.77 -14.69
N LEU A 254 -1.94 7.66 -15.58
CA LEU A 254 -2.98 8.66 -15.28
C LEU A 254 -4.32 7.99 -15.01
N LYS A 255 -4.69 6.99 -15.81
CA LYS A 255 -5.91 6.21 -15.60
C LYS A 255 -5.91 5.51 -14.24
N MET A 256 -4.80 4.87 -13.89
CA MET A 256 -4.63 4.19 -12.62
C MET A 256 -4.80 5.16 -11.46
N LEU A 257 -4.14 6.31 -11.52
CA LEU A 257 -4.21 7.33 -10.48
C LEU A 257 -5.64 7.87 -10.33
N ALA A 258 -6.31 8.15 -11.44
CA ALA A 258 -7.70 8.61 -11.45
C ALA A 258 -8.64 7.57 -10.82
N GLU A 259 -8.46 6.30 -11.14
CA GLU A 259 -9.25 5.20 -10.57
C GLU A 259 -9.01 5.05 -9.06
N ALA A 260 -7.76 5.16 -8.61
CA ALA A 260 -7.42 5.08 -7.20
C ALA A 260 -8.05 6.24 -6.41
N VAL A 261 -7.94 7.47 -6.93
CA VAL A 261 -8.54 8.66 -6.30
C VAL A 261 -10.06 8.52 -6.23
N ARG A 262 -10.70 8.12 -7.33
CA ARG A 262 -12.16 7.89 -7.38
C ARG A 262 -12.60 6.91 -6.30
N PHE A 263 -11.91 5.79 -6.18
CA PHE A 263 -12.25 4.72 -5.23
C PHE A 263 -12.10 5.19 -3.78
N VAL A 264 -11.01 5.87 -3.47
CA VAL A 264 -10.78 6.41 -2.12
C VAL A 264 -11.84 7.47 -1.79
N GLU A 265 -12.17 8.38 -2.71
CA GLU A 265 -13.19 9.39 -2.48
C GLU A 265 -14.58 8.79 -2.29
N LYS A 266 -14.88 7.67 -2.94
CA LYS A 266 -16.16 6.96 -2.79
C LYS A 266 -16.34 6.41 -1.38
N TYR A 267 -15.31 5.80 -0.81
CA TYR A 267 -15.42 5.08 0.48
C TYR A 267 -14.89 5.88 1.66
N ASN A 268 -14.12 6.91 1.42
CA ASN A 268 -13.52 7.76 2.43
C ASN A 268 -13.51 9.22 1.98
N PRO A 269 -14.68 9.83 1.82
CA PRO A 269 -14.74 11.21 1.34
C PRO A 269 -14.00 12.17 2.28
N ALA A 270 -13.35 13.18 1.70
CA ALA A 270 -12.54 14.14 2.46
C ALA A 270 -13.40 15.15 3.23
N ASP A 271 -14.63 15.34 2.83
CA ASP A 271 -15.57 16.32 3.44
C ASP A 271 -16.80 15.62 4.05
#